data_fa43a8eb144f8d63235622651cb43aed
#
_entry.id   fa43a8eb144f8d63235622651cb43aed
#
_cell.length_a   1.000
_cell.length_b   1.000
_cell.length_c   1.000
_cell.angle_alpha   90.00
_cell.angle_beta   90.00
_cell.angle_gamma   90.00
#
_symmetry.space_group_name_H-M   'P 1'
#
loop_
_entity.id
_entity.type
_entity.pdbx_description
1 polymer ?
#
loop_
_entity_poly.entity_id
_entity_poly.type
_entity_poly.pdbx_seq_one_letter_code
_entity_poly.pdbx_strand_id
1 'polypeptide(L)'
;IYALARAGKMLGSAQMIRFIQRDEITHLLLFQNMINSVRKERPDLFTPETEAKIYDMFEKAGNLEIKWGKYITQNQIMGFTDDIIEQYIHYLIDHRLVAIGLKRKYNVAHPIKWVDDFAKFNDQKSNFFEAKVTNYSKGSISFDDF
;
A
#
# COMPACT_ATOMS: atom_id res chain seq x y z
N ILE A 1 3.95 -3.97 8.65
CA ILE A 1 5.39 -4.25 8.74
C ILE A 1 6.21 -2.96 8.97
N TYR A 2 5.91 -1.86 8.29
CA TYR A 2 6.66 -0.60 8.41
C TYR A 2 6.57 0.03 9.80
N ALA A 3 5.47 -0.14 10.53
CA ALA A 3 5.39 0.28 11.92
C ALA A 3 6.39 -0.44 12.82
N LEU A 4 6.58 -1.74 12.60
CA LEU A 4 7.59 -2.53 13.30
C LEU A 4 9.01 -2.11 12.91
N ALA A 5 9.24 -1.86 11.62
CA ALA A 5 10.53 -1.38 11.15
C ALA A 5 10.89 -0.01 11.72
N ARG A 6 9.91 0.90 11.86
CA ARG A 6 10.09 2.19 12.53
C ARG A 6 10.50 2.04 14.01
N ALA A 7 10.04 0.97 14.66
CA ALA A 7 10.46 0.61 16.01
C ALA A 7 11.77 -0.21 16.06
N GLY A 8 12.51 -0.29 14.95
CA GLY A 8 13.76 -1.05 14.85
C GLY A 8 13.59 -2.57 14.77
N LYS A 9 12.35 -3.05 14.56
CA LYS A 9 12.01 -4.48 14.51
C LYS A 9 11.73 -4.93 13.09
N MET A 10 12.06 -6.21 12.78
CA MET A 10 11.78 -6.85 11.49
C MET A 10 12.28 -6.06 10.26
N LEU A 11 13.47 -5.46 10.36
CA LEU A 11 14.04 -4.62 9.31
C LEU A 11 14.24 -5.38 7.98
N GLY A 12 14.71 -6.64 8.06
CA GLY A 12 14.86 -7.50 6.89
C GLY A 12 13.53 -7.78 6.19
N SER A 13 12.47 -8.11 6.96
CA SER A 13 11.13 -8.31 6.42
C SER A 13 10.57 -7.04 5.78
N ALA A 14 10.81 -5.88 6.40
CA ALA A 14 10.40 -4.59 5.84
C ALA A 14 11.11 -4.30 4.52
N GLN A 15 12.38 -4.67 4.39
CA GLN A 15 13.13 -4.54 3.15
C GLN A 15 12.57 -5.45 2.04
N MET A 16 12.24 -6.70 2.35
CA MET A 16 11.59 -7.60 1.39
C MET A 16 10.24 -7.02 0.89
N ILE A 17 9.42 -6.53 1.80
CA ILE A 17 8.13 -5.91 1.46
C ILE A 17 8.33 -4.67 0.57
N ARG A 18 9.40 -3.89 0.76
CA ARG A 18 9.69 -2.75 -0.13
C ARG A 18 9.98 -3.18 -1.57
N PHE A 19 10.72 -4.27 -1.76
CA PHE A 19 10.96 -4.78 -3.12
C PHE A 19 9.66 -5.21 -3.79
N ILE A 20 8.80 -5.95 -3.06
CA ILE A 20 7.47 -6.32 -3.55
C ILE A 20 6.67 -5.04 -3.88
N GLN A 21 6.60 -4.08 -2.96
CA GLN A 21 5.87 -2.83 -3.17
C GLN A 21 6.36 -2.05 -4.40
N ARG A 22 7.67 -2.02 -4.65
CA ARG A 22 8.25 -1.39 -5.84
C ARG A 22 7.71 -2.03 -7.13
N ASP A 23 7.66 -3.35 -7.15
CA ASP A 23 7.20 -4.09 -8.31
C ASP A 23 5.67 -3.90 -8.50
N GLU A 24 4.90 -3.91 -7.42
CA GLU A 24 3.46 -3.63 -7.44
C GLU A 24 3.12 -2.20 -7.88
N ILE A 25 3.97 -1.21 -7.57
CA ILE A 25 3.81 0.17 -8.08
C ILE A 25 3.93 0.18 -9.61
N THR A 26 4.82 -0.62 -10.18
CA THR A 26 4.97 -0.72 -11.65
C THR A 26 3.70 -1.29 -12.29
N HIS A 27 3.12 -2.35 -11.73
CA HIS A 27 1.86 -2.93 -12.18
C HIS A 27 0.71 -1.91 -12.08
N LEU A 28 0.62 -1.22 -10.95
CA LEU A 28 -0.40 -0.20 -10.75
C LEU A 28 -0.32 0.93 -11.78
N LEU A 29 0.89 1.45 -12.04
CA LEU A 29 1.12 2.51 -13.03
C LEU A 29 0.76 2.03 -14.45
N LEU A 30 1.07 0.77 -14.79
CA LEU A 30 0.67 0.19 -16.06
C LEU A 30 -0.84 0.24 -16.25
N PHE A 31 -1.62 -0.27 -15.28
CA PHE A 31 -3.08 -0.26 -15.38
C PHE A 31 -3.68 1.15 -15.38
N GLN A 32 -3.14 2.07 -14.59
CA GLN A 32 -3.58 3.47 -14.61
C GLN A 32 -3.33 4.11 -15.98
N ASN A 33 -2.17 3.87 -16.58
CA ASN A 33 -1.84 4.38 -17.92
C ASN A 33 -2.74 3.76 -18.99
N MET A 34 -3.03 2.46 -18.91
CA MET A 34 -3.97 1.79 -19.82
C MET A 34 -5.37 2.42 -19.74
N ILE A 35 -5.92 2.61 -18.54
CA ILE A 35 -7.22 3.27 -18.35
C ILE A 35 -7.22 4.69 -18.92
N ASN A 36 -6.17 5.46 -18.64
CA ASN A 36 -6.04 6.82 -19.14
C ASN A 36 -5.89 6.87 -20.68
N SER A 37 -5.23 5.89 -21.29
CA SER A 37 -5.14 5.77 -22.75
C SER A 37 -6.50 5.43 -23.35
N VAL A 38 -7.22 4.44 -22.80
CA VAL A 38 -8.57 4.10 -23.23
C VAL A 38 -9.51 5.30 -23.09
N ARG A 39 -9.40 6.06 -22.00
CA ARG A 39 -10.21 7.29 -21.80
C ARG A 39 -9.96 8.32 -22.89
N LYS A 40 -8.73 8.44 -23.39
CA LYS A 40 -8.39 9.36 -24.48
C LYS A 40 -8.87 8.86 -25.84
N GLU A 41 -8.71 7.57 -26.11
CA GLU A 41 -9.05 6.96 -27.40
C GLU A 41 -10.55 6.71 -27.56
N ARG A 42 -11.23 6.36 -26.47
CA ARG A 42 -12.64 5.98 -26.42
C ARG A 42 -13.36 6.67 -25.25
N PRO A 43 -13.48 8.00 -25.28
CA PRO A 43 -14.19 8.75 -24.23
C PRO A 43 -15.67 8.35 -24.11
N ASP A 44 -16.25 7.82 -25.17
CA ASP A 44 -17.61 7.29 -25.22
C ASP A 44 -17.87 6.14 -24.24
N LEU A 45 -16.84 5.42 -23.82
CA LEU A 45 -16.95 4.34 -22.84
C LEU A 45 -17.05 4.84 -21.39
N PHE A 46 -16.63 6.07 -21.12
CA PHE A 46 -16.64 6.67 -19.78
C PHE A 46 -17.92 7.48 -19.55
N THR A 47 -19.04 6.78 -19.68
CA THR A 47 -20.37 7.33 -19.38
C THR A 47 -20.57 7.48 -17.88
N PRO A 48 -21.54 8.31 -17.41
CA PRO A 48 -21.88 8.41 -16.00
C PRO A 48 -22.19 7.05 -15.35
N GLU A 49 -22.80 6.12 -16.10
CA GLU A 49 -23.09 4.76 -15.64
C GLU A 49 -21.80 3.96 -15.43
N THR A 50 -20.85 4.05 -16.37
CA THR A 50 -19.54 3.37 -16.24
C THR A 50 -18.75 3.95 -15.07
N GLU A 51 -18.73 5.26 -14.89
CA GLU A 51 -18.08 5.89 -13.76
C GLU A 51 -18.71 5.47 -12.42
N ALA A 52 -20.04 5.39 -12.34
CA ALA A 52 -20.73 4.89 -11.16
C ALA A 52 -20.34 3.43 -10.82
N LYS A 53 -20.20 2.57 -11.82
CA LYS A 53 -19.71 1.20 -11.64
C LYS A 53 -18.28 1.16 -11.11
N ILE A 54 -17.40 2.04 -11.60
CA ILE A 54 -16.03 2.15 -11.10
C ILE A 54 -16.03 2.57 -9.63
N TYR A 55 -16.81 3.58 -9.24
CA TYR A 55 -16.95 3.98 -7.84
C TYR A 55 -17.46 2.85 -6.95
N ASP A 56 -18.46 2.09 -7.38
CA ASP A 56 -18.99 0.94 -6.66
C ASP A 56 -17.94 -0.17 -6.48
N MET A 57 -17.14 -0.45 -7.51
CA MET A 57 -16.03 -1.40 -7.42
C MET A 57 -14.98 -0.97 -6.40
N PHE A 58 -14.57 0.31 -6.41
CA PHE A 58 -13.61 0.84 -5.44
C PHE A 58 -14.17 0.80 -4.01
N GLU A 59 -15.46 1.11 -3.83
CA GLU A 59 -16.10 1.04 -2.52
C GLU A 59 -16.16 -0.38 -1.98
N LYS A 60 -16.58 -1.35 -2.81
CA LYS A 60 -16.61 -2.76 -2.43
C LYS A 60 -15.22 -3.29 -2.06
N ALA A 61 -14.22 -3.02 -2.88
CA ALA A 61 -12.85 -3.40 -2.61
C ALA A 61 -12.34 -2.75 -1.32
N GLY A 62 -12.56 -1.44 -1.14
CA GLY A 62 -12.15 -0.72 0.06
C GLY A 62 -12.80 -1.26 1.33
N ASN A 63 -14.10 -1.57 1.30
CA ASN A 63 -14.79 -2.15 2.44
C ASN A 63 -14.22 -3.54 2.83
N LEU A 64 -13.80 -4.34 1.85
CA LEU A 64 -13.13 -5.62 2.12
C LEU A 64 -11.75 -5.40 2.75
N GLU A 65 -10.96 -4.45 2.23
CA GLU A 65 -9.65 -4.11 2.78
C GLU A 65 -9.75 -3.54 4.20
N ILE A 66 -10.73 -2.67 4.48
CA ILE A 66 -10.99 -2.14 5.81
C ILE A 66 -11.34 -3.29 6.78
N LYS A 67 -12.24 -4.16 6.38
CA LYS A 67 -12.63 -5.33 7.18
C LYS A 67 -11.43 -6.23 7.48
N TRP A 68 -10.63 -6.51 6.46
CA TRP A 68 -9.41 -7.29 6.59
C TRP A 68 -8.38 -6.60 7.51
N GLY A 69 -8.12 -5.31 7.30
CA GLY A 69 -7.21 -4.53 8.13
C GLY A 69 -7.61 -4.53 9.61
N LYS A 70 -8.89 -4.27 9.91
CA LYS A 70 -9.42 -4.33 11.28
C LYS A 70 -9.28 -5.73 11.89
N TYR A 71 -9.53 -6.78 11.10
CA TYR A 71 -9.40 -8.17 11.55
C TYR A 71 -7.96 -8.53 11.91
N ILE A 72 -6.96 -8.15 11.11
CA ILE A 72 -5.56 -8.52 11.38
C ILE A 72 -4.90 -7.67 12.46
N THR A 73 -5.34 -6.42 12.65
CA THR A 73 -4.74 -5.52 13.65
C THR A 73 -5.39 -5.63 15.02
N GLN A 74 -6.70 -5.89 15.07
CA GLN A 74 -7.51 -6.00 16.29
C GLN A 74 -7.24 -4.86 17.28
N ASN A 75 -6.95 -3.65 16.80
CA ASN A 75 -6.52 -2.49 17.59
C ASN A 75 -5.27 -2.74 18.49
N GLN A 76 -4.51 -3.81 18.24
CA GLN A 76 -3.35 -4.19 19.06
C GLN A 76 -2.03 -3.62 18.54
N ILE A 77 -2.04 -2.97 17.37
CA ILE A 77 -0.85 -2.33 16.80
C ILE A 77 -0.90 -0.84 17.10
N MET A 78 0.07 -0.35 17.87
CA MET A 78 0.17 1.07 18.24
C MET A 78 0.17 1.95 16.98
N GLY A 79 -0.75 2.91 16.94
CA GLY A 79 -0.91 3.85 15.82
C GLY A 79 -1.71 3.31 14.63
N PHE A 80 -2.32 2.12 14.75
CA PHE A 80 -3.22 1.53 13.75
C PHE A 80 -4.56 1.15 14.39
N THR A 81 -5.33 2.17 14.72
CA THR A 81 -6.73 2.00 15.17
C THR A 81 -7.62 1.71 13.97
N ASP A 82 -8.80 1.17 14.24
CA ASP A 82 -9.82 0.91 13.22
C ASP A 82 -10.14 2.15 12.39
N ASP A 83 -10.19 3.33 13.02
CA ASP A 83 -10.45 4.61 12.35
C ASP A 83 -9.29 5.01 11.42
N ILE A 84 -8.06 4.81 11.86
CA ILE A 84 -6.87 5.12 11.04
C ILE A 84 -6.80 4.19 9.83
N ILE A 85 -7.12 2.90 9.99
CA ILE A 85 -7.18 1.94 8.88
C ILE A 85 -8.22 2.40 7.86
N GLU A 86 -9.43 2.72 8.31
CA GLU A 86 -10.51 3.17 7.46
C GLU A 86 -10.15 4.46 6.71
N GLN A 87 -9.66 5.48 7.41
CA GLN A 87 -9.21 6.73 6.80
C GLN A 87 -8.09 6.50 5.77
N TYR A 88 -7.15 5.59 6.06
CA TYR A 88 -6.05 5.31 5.15
C TYR A 88 -6.53 4.63 3.86
N ILE A 89 -7.45 3.66 3.96
CA ILE A 89 -8.03 3.02 2.77
C ILE A 89 -8.85 4.02 1.96
N HIS A 90 -9.66 4.88 2.60
CA HIS A 90 -10.42 5.94 1.93
C HIS A 90 -9.48 6.93 1.22
N TYR A 91 -8.36 7.32 1.87
CA TYR A 91 -7.33 8.14 1.24
C TYR A 91 -6.74 7.46 -0.01
N LEU A 92 -6.41 6.17 0.07
CA LEU A 92 -5.87 5.42 -1.07
C LEU A 92 -6.88 5.34 -2.22
N ILE A 93 -8.17 5.09 -1.94
CA ILE A 93 -9.23 5.09 -2.96
C ILE A 93 -9.29 6.44 -3.66
N ASP A 94 -9.35 7.54 -2.92
CA ASP A 94 -9.36 8.89 -3.49
C ASP A 94 -8.15 9.14 -4.39
N HIS A 95 -6.97 8.70 -3.95
CA HIS A 95 -5.76 8.87 -4.74
C HIS A 95 -5.78 8.05 -6.04
N ARG A 96 -6.34 6.84 -6.01
CA ARG A 96 -6.48 5.98 -7.19
C ARG A 96 -7.55 6.50 -8.16
N LEU A 97 -8.67 6.98 -7.66
CA LEU A 97 -9.72 7.60 -8.47
C LEU A 97 -9.18 8.81 -9.25
N VAL A 98 -8.45 9.70 -8.56
CA VAL A 98 -7.82 10.87 -9.22
C VAL A 98 -6.81 10.44 -10.29
N ALA A 99 -6.02 9.41 -10.03
CA ALA A 99 -5.01 8.91 -10.98
C ALA A 99 -5.61 8.39 -12.30
N ILE A 100 -6.87 7.97 -12.30
CA ILE A 100 -7.62 7.54 -13.50
C ILE A 100 -8.60 8.62 -14.01
N GLY A 101 -8.47 9.86 -13.53
CA GLY A 101 -9.26 11.01 -14.02
C GLY A 101 -10.65 11.13 -13.41
N LEU A 102 -10.92 10.49 -12.28
CA LEU A 102 -12.18 10.61 -11.54
C LEU A 102 -12.05 11.57 -10.35
N LYS A 103 -13.18 12.01 -9.80
CA LYS A 103 -13.20 12.84 -8.60
C LYS A 103 -12.99 12.00 -7.33
N ARG A 104 -12.46 12.63 -6.30
CA ARG A 104 -12.40 12.02 -4.96
C ARG A 104 -13.80 11.70 -4.46
N LYS A 105 -13.93 10.59 -3.75
CA LYS A 105 -15.18 10.15 -3.13
C LYS A 105 -15.29 10.57 -1.67
N TYR A 106 -14.21 10.38 -0.89
CA TYR A 106 -14.21 10.53 0.56
C TYR A 106 -13.60 11.86 1.03
N ASN A 107 -12.69 12.44 0.26
CA ASN A 107 -12.00 13.70 0.56
C ASN A 107 -11.24 13.70 1.90
N VAL A 108 -10.65 12.55 2.27
CA VAL A 108 -9.88 12.41 3.50
C VAL A 108 -8.41 12.78 3.30
N ALA A 109 -7.81 13.34 4.36
CA ALA A 109 -6.37 13.60 4.39
C ALA A 109 -5.60 12.30 4.70
N HIS A 110 -4.32 12.25 4.30
CA HIS A 110 -3.45 11.11 4.63
C HIS A 110 -3.22 11.00 6.14
N PRO A 111 -3.73 9.95 6.82
CA PRO A 111 -3.69 9.88 8.29
C PRO A 111 -2.31 9.49 8.83
N ILE A 112 -1.47 8.81 8.05
CA ILE A 112 -0.19 8.23 8.48
C ILE A 112 0.95 8.58 7.50
N LYS A 113 1.22 9.87 7.29
CA LYS A 113 2.22 10.38 6.31
C LYS A 113 3.61 9.75 6.46
N TRP A 114 3.99 9.37 7.66
CA TRP A 114 5.27 8.72 7.92
C TRP A 114 5.46 7.39 7.17
N VAL A 115 4.38 6.72 6.74
CA VAL A 115 4.46 5.50 5.93
C VAL A 115 5.09 5.79 4.58
N ASP A 116 4.76 6.93 3.98
CA ASP A 116 5.34 7.34 2.69
C ASP A 116 6.84 7.61 2.82
N ASP A 117 7.26 8.24 3.91
CA ASP A 117 8.67 8.51 4.16
C ASP A 117 9.44 7.18 4.34
N PHE A 118 8.81 6.21 4.98
CA PHE A 118 9.40 4.89 5.18
C PHE A 118 9.42 4.06 3.89
N ALA A 119 8.45 4.24 3.01
CA ALA A 119 8.40 3.62 1.70
C ALA A 119 9.44 4.21 0.73
N LYS A 120 9.70 5.53 0.84
CA LYS A 120 10.70 6.25 0.03
C LYS A 120 12.14 6.04 0.50
N PHE A 121 12.35 5.53 1.70
CA PHE A 121 13.67 5.41 2.30
C PHE A 121 14.47 4.31 1.59
N ASN A 122 15.23 4.73 0.63
CA ASN A 122 16.29 4.12 -0.17
C ASN A 122 15.96 4.00 -1.66
N ASP A 123 16.32 5.05 -2.41
CA ASP A 123 16.79 4.95 -3.79
C ASP A 123 18.14 4.20 -3.89
N GLN A 124 18.43 3.28 -3.01
CA GLN A 124 19.52 2.36 -3.23
C GLN A 124 19.10 1.41 -4.34
N LYS A 125 19.73 1.60 -5.50
CA LYS A 125 19.66 0.75 -6.71
C LYS A 125 20.29 -0.62 -6.43
N SER A 126 19.76 -1.36 -5.45
CA SER A 126 20.18 -2.73 -5.18
C SER A 126 19.04 -3.68 -5.48
N ASN A 127 19.29 -4.66 -6.31
CA ASN A 127 18.38 -5.76 -6.53
C ASN A 127 18.29 -6.62 -5.27
N PHE A 128 17.19 -7.37 -5.10
CA PHE A 128 17.03 -8.33 -3.99
C PHE A 128 18.24 -9.24 -3.80
N PHE A 129 18.90 -9.64 -4.90
CA PHE A 129 20.10 -10.49 -4.90
C PHE A 129 21.39 -9.74 -4.59
N GLU A 130 21.42 -8.41 -4.69
CA GLU A 130 22.59 -7.57 -4.46
C GLU A 130 22.61 -6.92 -3.08
N ALA A 131 21.46 -6.86 -2.39
CA ALA A 131 21.36 -6.32 -1.05
C ALA A 131 21.96 -7.32 -0.05
N LYS A 132 23.15 -7.03 0.45
CA LYS A 132 23.66 -7.75 1.64
C LYS A 132 22.68 -7.51 2.80
N VAL A 133 22.12 -8.58 3.36
CA VAL A 133 21.31 -8.53 4.57
C VAL A 133 22.25 -8.24 5.74
N THR A 134 22.56 -6.96 5.96
CA THR A 134 23.52 -6.52 6.98
C THR A 134 22.95 -6.57 8.40
N ASN A 135 21.64 -6.81 8.55
CA ASN A 135 20.94 -6.83 9.85
C ASN A 135 20.45 -8.22 10.26
N TYR A 136 21.07 -9.28 9.80
CA TYR A 136 20.88 -10.59 10.37
C TYR A 136 21.72 -10.65 11.67
N SER A 137 21.14 -10.31 12.80
CA SER A 137 21.67 -10.79 14.06
C SER A 137 21.50 -12.30 14.04
N LYS A 138 22.59 -13.06 14.02
CA LYS A 138 22.57 -14.48 14.33
C LYS A 138 21.91 -14.60 15.70
N GLY A 139 20.63 -15.02 15.73
CA GLY A 139 20.09 -15.56 16.96
C GLY A 139 20.98 -16.73 17.31
N SER A 140 21.75 -16.62 18.36
CA SER A 140 22.53 -17.72 18.91
C SER A 140 21.53 -18.69 19.54
N ILE A 141 20.92 -19.52 18.73
CA ILE A 141 20.41 -20.80 19.24
C ILE A 141 21.64 -21.68 19.24
N SER A 142 22.25 -21.82 20.41
CA SER A 142 23.22 -22.83 20.66
C SER A 142 22.48 -24.17 20.66
N PHE A 143 22.91 -25.11 19.83
CA PHE A 143 22.41 -26.50 19.85
C PHE A 143 22.81 -27.28 21.12
N ASP A 144 23.50 -26.63 22.05
CA ASP A 144 23.92 -27.20 23.31
C ASP A 144 22.85 -27.09 24.43
N ASP A 145 21.68 -26.48 24.12
CA ASP A 145 20.57 -26.31 25.05
C ASP A 145 19.45 -27.36 24.88
N PHE A 146 19.72 -28.49 24.19
CA PHE A 146 18.79 -29.62 24.07
C PHE A 146 19.39 -30.90 24.64
#